data_c1651493d1cadce4b510730eb3219821
#
_entry.id   c1651493d1cadce4b510730eb3219821
#
_cell.length_a   1.000
_cell.length_b   1.000
_cell.length_c   1.000
_cell.angle_alpha   90.00
_cell.angle_beta   90.00
_cell.angle_gamma   90.00
#
_symmetry.space_group_name_H-M   'P 1'
#
loop_
_entity.id
_entity.type
_entity.pdbx_description
1 polymer ?
#
loop_
_entity_poly.entity_id
_entity_poly.type
_entity_poly.pdbx_seq_one_letter_code
_entity_poly.pdbx_strand_id
1 'polypeptide(L)'
;FGGWWHLVATIDTTNATSGDRLRVYINGERHTDFTTETYPSQNQSYAQLVSGNFELGKYSSTDRTTYLAHVHYCDGYAYNADSFGSTDATTGQWKINTNPNVQYGSNGVFLKFASAGALGTDSSGNNNTMSISGTALQTQDNPSNNFCTWNPQKKMTVTLSNGNTTTSGNGDNGAWGTIGENSGKWYWETQQNAGNTMMGILHEDVQQTTGRSDQAGVYGVQDGTTYAYYRNNGSSGQSSGFAQITNSVVLCHALDLDNGKYYLGVNGSFTNLSGTASNISSGTNPTFSGLDTTKFWFPFTECRGNGAGCDANFGNGFLGTTAISSA
;
A
#
# COMPACT_ATOMS: atom_id res chain seq x y z
N PHE A 1 -5.97 5.94 -3.23
CA PHE A 1 -5.05 6.71 -2.37
C PHE A 1 -4.09 5.76 -1.67
N GLY A 2 -2.96 5.42 -2.31
CA GLY A 2 -1.92 4.55 -1.76
C GLY A 2 -0.69 5.31 -1.25
N GLY A 3 -0.81 6.61 -1.01
CA GLY A 3 0.31 7.45 -0.58
C GLY A 3 0.43 7.56 0.93
N TRP A 4 1.63 7.88 1.38
CA TRP A 4 1.93 8.23 2.76
C TRP A 4 1.49 9.67 3.07
N TRP A 5 1.00 9.86 4.29
CA TRP A 5 0.62 11.16 4.82
C TRP A 5 1.50 11.50 6.01
N HIS A 6 2.10 12.67 6.00
CA HIS A 6 2.83 13.19 7.15
C HIS A 6 1.88 14.02 8.01
N LEU A 7 1.65 13.59 9.24
CA LEU A 7 0.79 14.27 10.20
C LEU A 7 1.65 14.81 11.35
N VAL A 8 1.51 16.10 11.65
CA VAL A 8 2.08 16.73 12.85
C VAL A 8 0.96 17.37 13.64
N ALA A 9 0.83 17.01 14.92
CA ALA A 9 -0.08 17.64 15.86
C ALA A 9 0.73 18.28 17.00
N THR A 10 0.55 19.58 17.22
CA THR A 10 1.29 20.35 18.20
C THR A 10 0.35 21.00 19.21
N ILE A 11 0.62 20.79 20.51
CA ILE A 11 -0.12 21.43 21.60
C ILE A 11 0.83 22.37 22.33
N ASP A 12 0.48 23.65 22.35
CA ASP A 12 1.18 24.70 23.10
C ASP A 12 0.16 25.54 23.88
N THR A 13 -0.17 25.10 25.08
CA THR A 13 -1.14 25.81 25.93
C THR A 13 -0.66 27.16 26.43
N THR A 14 0.62 27.48 26.35
CA THR A 14 1.17 28.76 26.77
C THR A 14 0.87 29.90 25.78
N ASN A 15 0.52 29.52 24.54
CA ASN A 15 0.26 30.49 23.48
C ASN A 15 -0.93 31.42 23.85
N ALA A 16 -0.76 32.71 23.64
CA ALA A 16 -1.79 33.71 23.91
C ALA A 16 -2.98 33.56 22.95
N THR A 17 -2.72 33.21 21.68
CA THR A 17 -3.75 33.01 20.65
C THR A 17 -4.36 31.62 20.80
N SER A 18 -5.66 31.54 21.03
CA SER A 18 -6.35 30.26 21.27
C SER A 18 -6.18 29.27 20.11
N GLY A 19 -6.32 29.75 18.85
CA GLY A 19 -6.16 28.92 17.65
C GLY A 19 -4.75 28.39 17.42
N ASP A 20 -3.75 28.93 18.10
CA ASP A 20 -2.36 28.45 18.00
C ASP A 20 -1.96 27.49 19.13
N ARG A 21 -2.87 27.24 20.10
CA ARG A 21 -2.62 26.29 21.18
C ARG A 21 -2.72 24.83 20.74
N LEU A 22 -3.47 24.58 19.66
CA LEU A 22 -3.55 23.28 18.99
C LEU A 22 -3.40 23.50 17.49
N ARG A 23 -2.37 22.93 16.89
CA ARG A 23 -2.09 23.04 15.47
C ARG A 23 -1.93 21.66 14.87
N VAL A 24 -2.55 21.44 13.72
CA VAL A 24 -2.45 20.20 12.94
C VAL A 24 -1.88 20.56 11.58
N TYR A 25 -0.92 19.77 11.12
CA TYR A 25 -0.32 19.90 9.80
C TYR A 25 -0.43 18.59 9.05
N ILE A 26 -0.74 18.68 7.76
CA ILE A 26 -0.80 17.54 6.85
C ILE A 26 0.15 17.83 5.69
N ASN A 27 1.15 16.97 5.49
CA ASN A 27 2.20 17.15 4.46
C ASN A 27 2.83 18.55 4.47
N GLY A 28 3.12 19.06 5.67
CA GLY A 28 3.76 20.36 5.87
C GLY A 28 2.80 21.55 5.96
N GLU A 29 1.59 21.42 5.44
CA GLU A 29 0.60 22.51 5.43
C GLU A 29 -0.26 22.49 6.68
N ARG A 30 -0.48 23.67 7.28
CA ARG A 30 -1.38 23.80 8.43
C ARG A 30 -2.82 23.59 7.99
N HIS A 31 -3.47 22.61 8.61
CA HIS A 31 -4.88 22.35 8.40
C HIS A 31 -5.74 23.25 9.29
N THR A 32 -6.67 24.00 8.70
CA THR A 32 -7.54 24.96 9.38
C THR A 32 -9.03 24.78 9.06
N ASP A 33 -9.37 23.83 8.23
CA ASP A 33 -10.75 23.56 7.81
C ASP A 33 -11.34 22.41 8.66
N PHE A 34 -11.80 22.77 9.86
CA PHE A 34 -12.45 21.84 10.79
C PHE A 34 -13.94 22.19 10.91
N THR A 35 -14.79 21.18 10.89
CA THR A 35 -16.23 21.35 11.12
C THR A 35 -16.54 21.85 12.54
N THR A 36 -15.71 21.48 13.50
CA THR A 36 -15.83 21.89 14.91
C THR A 36 -14.43 22.04 15.51
N GLU A 37 -14.19 23.16 16.14
CA GLU A 37 -12.91 23.47 16.79
C GLU A 37 -13.13 23.77 18.28
N THR A 38 -12.32 23.13 19.11
CA THR A 38 -12.26 23.44 20.55
C THR A 38 -10.79 23.50 20.97
N TYR A 39 -10.38 24.66 21.43
CA TYR A 39 -8.99 24.89 21.82
C TYR A 39 -8.81 24.78 23.34
N PRO A 40 -7.64 24.32 23.82
CA PRO A 40 -7.33 24.32 25.25
C PRO A 40 -7.35 25.73 25.84
N SER A 41 -7.67 25.82 27.14
CA SER A 41 -7.49 27.05 27.88
C SER A 41 -6.01 27.42 27.96
N GLN A 42 -5.69 28.72 28.04
CA GLN A 42 -4.30 29.14 28.21
C GLN A 42 -3.73 28.59 29.52
N ASN A 43 -2.50 28.07 29.45
CA ASN A 43 -1.77 27.42 30.54
C ASN A 43 -2.49 26.17 31.10
N GLN A 44 -3.38 25.56 30.32
CA GLN A 44 -4.00 24.30 30.72
C GLN A 44 -2.95 23.19 30.77
N SER A 45 -2.94 22.45 31.87
CA SER A 45 -2.12 21.24 32.01
C SER A 45 -2.89 20.01 31.57
N TYR A 46 -2.25 19.15 30.80
CA TYR A 46 -2.80 17.86 30.37
C TYR A 46 -2.13 16.70 31.14
N ALA A 47 -2.65 16.40 32.31
CA ALA A 47 -2.12 15.30 33.12
C ALA A 47 -2.11 13.94 32.40
N GLN A 48 -3.03 13.72 31.46
CA GLN A 48 -3.11 12.49 30.66
C GLN A 48 -1.95 12.30 29.69
N LEU A 49 -1.29 13.41 29.24
CA LEU A 49 -0.10 13.32 28.41
C LEU A 49 1.18 13.08 29.24
N VAL A 50 1.13 13.31 30.55
CA VAL A 50 2.29 13.14 31.45
C VAL A 50 2.19 11.90 32.36
N SER A 51 1.02 11.26 32.48
CA SER A 51 0.81 10.10 33.35
C SER A 51 0.01 8.96 32.71
N GLY A 52 -0.47 9.14 31.47
CA GLY A 52 -1.22 8.13 30.72
C GLY A 52 -0.30 7.27 29.85
N ASN A 53 -0.83 6.15 29.37
CA ASN A 53 -0.17 5.35 28.35
C ASN A 53 -0.25 6.04 26.99
N PHE A 54 0.89 6.20 26.34
CA PHE A 54 0.95 6.58 24.92
C PHE A 54 0.78 5.32 24.09
N GLU A 55 -0.31 5.23 23.33
CA GLU A 55 -0.65 4.07 22.51
C GLU A 55 -0.72 4.46 21.03
N LEU A 56 -0.15 3.65 20.15
CA LEU A 56 -0.22 3.79 18.70
C LEU A 56 -1.07 2.68 18.09
N GLY A 57 -1.83 3.01 17.04
CA GLY A 57 -2.66 2.01 16.32
C GLY A 57 -3.93 1.62 17.04
N LYS A 58 -4.37 2.39 18.06
CA LYS A 58 -5.56 2.10 18.85
C LYS A 58 -6.50 3.30 18.92
N TYR A 59 -7.78 3.03 18.92
CA TYR A 59 -8.81 4.01 19.22
C TYR A 59 -9.81 3.42 20.22
N SER A 60 -9.86 3.97 21.45
CA SER A 60 -10.61 3.42 22.58
C SER A 60 -10.14 1.99 22.88
N SER A 61 -11.02 1.01 22.87
CA SER A 61 -10.70 -0.41 23.07
C SER A 61 -10.49 -1.19 21.77
N THR A 62 -10.46 -0.52 20.60
CA THR A 62 -10.40 -1.17 19.28
C THR A 62 -9.07 -0.94 18.62
N ASP A 63 -8.37 -2.02 18.28
CA ASP A 63 -7.15 -1.96 17.47
C ASP A 63 -7.48 -1.52 16.04
N ARG A 64 -6.60 -0.73 15.43
CA ARG A 64 -6.71 -0.22 14.08
C ARG A 64 -5.58 -0.77 13.22
N THR A 65 -5.92 -1.27 12.05
CA THR A 65 -4.92 -1.60 11.04
C THR A 65 -4.40 -0.30 10.43
N THR A 66 -3.16 0.05 10.74
CA THR A 66 -2.50 1.27 10.26
C THR A 66 -1.08 0.96 9.83
N TYR A 67 -0.58 1.73 8.87
CA TYR A 67 0.84 1.79 8.54
C TYR A 67 1.44 3.00 9.24
N LEU A 68 2.57 2.80 9.89
CA LEU A 68 3.29 3.85 10.61
C LEU A 68 4.76 3.85 10.18
N ALA A 69 5.31 5.04 10.01
CA ALA A 69 6.74 5.25 9.77
C ALA A 69 7.19 6.51 10.50
N HIS A 70 8.40 6.50 11.07
CA HIS A 70 9.01 7.66 11.71
C HIS A 70 8.07 8.39 12.70
N VAL A 71 7.64 7.69 13.76
CA VAL A 71 6.79 8.30 14.78
C VAL A 71 7.62 9.05 15.80
N HIS A 72 7.35 10.33 15.97
CA HIS A 72 8.00 11.23 16.94
C HIS A 72 6.99 11.70 17.99
N TYR A 73 7.35 11.61 19.25
CA TYR A 73 6.68 12.28 20.35
C TYR A 73 7.70 13.15 21.10
N CYS A 74 7.48 14.45 21.09
CA CYS A 74 8.36 15.45 21.71
C CYS A 74 7.68 16.02 22.95
N ASP A 75 8.13 15.61 24.13
CA ASP A 75 7.58 16.05 25.41
C ASP A 75 8.17 17.42 25.80
N GLY A 76 7.31 18.41 26.05
CA GLY A 76 7.67 19.75 26.43
C GLY A 76 8.14 20.67 25.31
N TYR A 77 8.05 20.23 24.04
CA TYR A 77 8.45 21.04 22.87
C TYR A 77 7.33 21.09 21.84
N ALA A 78 7.05 22.30 21.35
CA ALA A 78 5.96 22.59 20.42
C ALA A 78 6.49 22.87 19.00
N TYR A 79 6.90 21.83 18.28
CA TYR A 79 7.43 21.94 16.93
C TYR A 79 6.34 22.06 15.86
N ASN A 80 6.65 22.76 14.76
CA ASN A 80 5.86 22.76 13.54
C ASN A 80 6.32 21.66 12.57
N ALA A 81 5.60 21.48 11.47
CA ALA A 81 5.92 20.48 10.46
C ALA A 81 7.32 20.64 9.86
N ASP A 82 7.81 21.89 9.69
CA ASP A 82 9.13 22.20 9.12
C ASP A 82 10.30 21.59 9.92
N SER A 83 10.09 21.26 11.19
CA SER A 83 11.09 20.54 11.97
C SER A 83 11.26 19.09 11.53
N PHE A 84 10.26 18.52 10.88
CA PHE A 84 10.20 17.09 10.50
C PHE A 84 10.18 16.85 9.00
N GLY A 85 10.24 17.89 8.18
CA GLY A 85 10.25 17.74 6.73
C GLY A 85 10.38 19.08 6.00
N SER A 86 10.38 19.02 4.69
CA SER A 86 10.41 20.20 3.82
C SER A 86 9.80 19.88 2.47
N THR A 87 9.32 20.90 1.77
CA THR A 87 8.85 20.77 0.39
C THR A 87 10.05 20.72 -0.55
N ASP A 88 10.12 19.70 -1.39
CA ASP A 88 11.12 19.58 -2.44
C ASP A 88 10.89 20.68 -3.50
N ALA A 89 11.90 21.51 -3.71
CA ALA A 89 11.80 22.67 -4.59
C ALA A 89 11.60 22.30 -6.08
N THR A 90 11.96 21.09 -6.49
CA THR A 90 11.87 20.63 -7.87
C THR A 90 10.51 20.00 -8.17
N THR A 91 10.01 19.19 -7.24
CA THR A 91 8.78 18.38 -7.45
C THR A 91 7.55 18.98 -6.77
N GLY A 92 7.73 19.93 -5.83
CA GLY A 92 6.66 20.44 -4.99
C GLY A 92 6.13 19.44 -3.95
N GLN A 93 6.73 18.27 -3.85
CA GLN A 93 6.31 17.24 -2.90
C GLN A 93 6.88 17.47 -1.51
N TRP A 94 6.09 17.22 -0.49
CA TRP A 94 6.55 17.19 0.89
C TRP A 94 7.41 15.95 1.14
N LYS A 95 8.62 16.15 1.68
CA LYS A 95 9.57 15.09 2.05
C LYS A 95 9.84 15.14 3.54
N ILE A 96 9.71 14.00 4.22
CA ILE A 96 10.03 13.88 5.63
C ILE A 96 11.55 13.94 5.85
N ASN A 97 11.95 14.51 6.98
CA ASN A 97 13.31 14.42 7.50
C ASN A 97 13.40 13.18 8.40
N THR A 98 14.12 12.16 7.96
CA THR A 98 14.28 10.89 8.69
C THR A 98 15.17 11.00 9.93
N ASN A 99 15.85 12.13 10.12
CA ASN A 99 16.71 12.40 11.27
C ASN A 99 16.60 13.88 11.71
N PRO A 100 15.41 14.31 12.19
CA PRO A 100 15.17 15.70 12.56
C PRO A 100 16.02 16.13 13.76
N ASN A 101 16.47 17.37 13.72
CA ASN A 101 17.20 17.97 14.83
C ASN A 101 16.21 18.58 15.84
N VAL A 102 15.61 17.74 16.66
CA VAL A 102 14.61 18.11 17.67
C VAL A 102 14.98 17.58 19.05
N GLN A 103 14.47 18.23 20.08
CA GLN A 103 14.56 17.74 21.46
C GLN A 103 13.32 16.91 21.79
N TYR A 104 13.51 15.75 22.42
CA TYR A 104 12.40 14.86 22.75
C TYR A 104 11.87 15.04 24.17
N GLY A 105 12.61 15.75 25.04
CA GLY A 105 12.26 15.81 26.48
C GLY A 105 12.44 14.44 27.15
N SER A 106 12.08 14.36 28.44
CA SER A 106 12.34 13.13 29.22
C SER A 106 11.42 11.97 28.85
N ASN A 107 10.17 12.26 28.45
CA ASN A 107 9.18 11.23 28.10
C ASN A 107 9.02 11.06 26.59
N GLY A 108 9.79 11.77 25.79
CA GLY A 108 9.71 11.72 24.34
C GLY A 108 10.27 10.41 23.77
N VAL A 109 9.81 10.06 22.56
CA VAL A 109 10.18 8.83 21.86
C VAL A 109 10.33 9.08 20.36
N PHE A 110 11.24 8.35 19.74
CA PHE A 110 11.37 8.28 18.28
C PHE A 110 11.39 6.82 17.82
N LEU A 111 10.35 6.40 17.12
CA LEU A 111 10.26 5.04 16.56
C LEU A 111 10.59 5.07 15.08
N LYS A 112 11.72 4.47 14.72
CA LYS A 112 12.17 4.29 13.33
C LYS A 112 11.60 3.01 12.70
N PHE A 113 11.16 2.05 13.53
CA PHE A 113 10.77 0.70 13.09
C PHE A 113 11.85 -0.03 12.27
N ALA A 114 13.11 0.20 12.59
CA ALA A 114 14.25 -0.24 11.79
C ALA A 114 14.53 -1.76 11.85
N SER A 115 14.00 -2.46 12.84
CA SER A 115 14.23 -3.90 13.05
C SER A 115 12.92 -4.65 13.28
N ALA A 116 12.65 -5.68 12.47
CA ALA A 116 11.46 -6.51 12.59
C ALA A 116 11.32 -7.18 13.97
N GLY A 117 12.45 -7.53 14.61
CA GLY A 117 12.45 -8.13 15.95
C GLY A 117 12.38 -7.13 17.11
N ALA A 118 12.39 -5.81 16.85
CA ALA A 118 12.46 -4.77 17.86
C ALA A 118 11.79 -3.46 17.40
N LEU A 119 10.54 -3.56 16.93
CA LEU A 119 9.81 -2.43 16.37
C LEU A 119 9.58 -1.28 17.37
N GLY A 120 9.46 -1.58 18.67
CA GLY A 120 9.26 -0.58 19.71
C GLY A 120 10.53 0.14 20.18
N THR A 121 11.70 -0.10 19.56
CA THR A 121 12.96 0.52 19.98
C THR A 121 12.91 2.03 19.85
N ASP A 122 13.19 2.72 20.94
CA ASP A 122 13.32 4.17 20.97
C ASP A 122 14.68 4.63 20.41
N SER A 123 14.64 5.53 19.46
CA SER A 123 15.81 6.15 18.80
C SER A 123 16.03 7.62 19.22
N SER A 124 15.25 8.13 20.18
CA SER A 124 15.40 9.51 20.67
C SER A 124 16.64 9.73 21.56
N GLY A 125 17.18 8.65 22.12
CA GLY A 125 18.24 8.67 23.12
C GLY A 125 17.73 8.57 24.57
N ASN A 126 16.42 8.61 24.80
CA ASN A 126 15.82 8.52 26.14
C ASN A 126 15.67 7.07 26.65
N ASN A 127 15.78 6.07 25.77
CA ASN A 127 15.52 4.65 26.06
C ASN A 127 14.07 4.36 26.49
N ASN A 128 13.11 5.14 26.02
CA ASN A 128 11.68 4.96 26.25
C ASN A 128 11.10 3.91 25.29
N THR A 129 11.67 2.70 25.28
CA THR A 129 11.25 1.61 24.38
C THR A 129 9.79 1.22 24.62
N MET A 130 9.00 1.18 23.57
CA MET A 130 7.59 0.81 23.61
C MET A 130 7.40 -0.70 23.49
N SER A 131 6.47 -1.25 24.25
CA SER A 131 6.04 -2.64 24.12
C SER A 131 5.07 -2.78 22.95
N ILE A 132 5.19 -3.89 22.22
CA ILE A 132 4.25 -4.26 21.15
C ILE A 132 3.18 -5.16 21.73
N SER A 133 1.91 -4.82 21.51
CA SER A 133 0.76 -5.67 21.81
C SER A 133 0.10 -6.10 20.50
N GLY A 134 -0.26 -7.38 20.38
CA GLY A 134 -0.82 -7.93 19.14
C GLY A 134 0.25 -8.26 18.11
N THR A 135 -0.14 -8.26 16.84
CA THR A 135 0.75 -8.58 15.72
C THR A 135 1.13 -7.31 14.96
N ALA A 136 2.39 -6.91 15.06
CA ALA A 136 2.96 -5.86 14.23
C ALA A 136 4.00 -6.47 13.30
N LEU A 137 4.00 -6.05 12.04
CA LEU A 137 4.92 -6.53 11.00
C LEU A 137 5.68 -5.35 10.41
N GLN A 138 6.98 -5.53 10.22
CA GLN A 138 7.77 -4.59 9.43
C GLN A 138 7.45 -4.78 7.96
N THR A 139 7.26 -3.69 7.23
CA THR A 139 7.08 -3.69 5.78
C THR A 139 8.21 -2.89 5.13
N GLN A 140 8.44 -3.14 3.84
CA GLN A 140 9.41 -2.36 3.07
C GLN A 140 8.81 -1.09 2.48
N ASP A 141 7.47 -1.02 2.37
CA ASP A 141 6.77 0.19 1.99
C ASP A 141 6.91 1.25 3.10
N ASN A 142 7.45 2.40 2.74
CA ASN A 142 7.68 3.51 3.63
C ASN A 142 7.71 4.83 2.83
N PRO A 143 7.67 6.02 3.48
CA PRO A 143 7.62 7.31 2.79
C PRO A 143 8.76 7.57 1.79
N SER A 144 9.91 6.90 1.96
CA SER A 144 11.07 7.03 1.07
C SER A 144 11.09 5.97 -0.04
N ASN A 145 10.31 4.91 0.08
CA ASN A 145 10.21 3.81 -0.86
C ASN A 145 8.77 3.30 -0.91
N ASN A 146 7.89 4.14 -1.47
CA ASN A 146 6.47 3.84 -1.61
C ASN A 146 6.25 3.01 -2.88
N PHE A 147 5.67 1.83 -2.72
CA PHE A 147 5.26 0.95 -3.81
C PHE A 147 3.84 0.43 -3.59
N CYS A 148 3.23 -0.13 -4.63
CA CYS A 148 1.90 -0.73 -4.54
C CYS A 148 1.92 -1.91 -3.54
N THR A 149 0.83 -2.06 -2.79
CA THR A 149 0.54 -3.26 -1.98
C THR A 149 -0.92 -3.64 -2.17
N TRP A 150 -1.35 -4.81 -1.69
CA TRP A 150 -2.78 -5.14 -1.65
C TRP A 150 -3.48 -4.25 -0.61
N ASN A 151 -4.57 -3.59 -1.03
CA ASN A 151 -5.22 -2.55 -0.25
C ASN A 151 -6.09 -3.14 0.88
N PRO A 152 -5.75 -2.94 2.16
CA PRO A 152 -6.55 -3.46 3.27
C PRO A 152 -7.92 -2.78 3.42
N GLN A 153 -8.10 -1.59 2.83
CA GLN A 153 -9.35 -0.84 2.83
C GLN A 153 -10.24 -1.17 1.63
N LYS A 154 -9.66 -1.73 0.55
CA LYS A 154 -10.38 -2.11 -0.67
C LYS A 154 -10.09 -3.57 -1.00
N LYS A 155 -10.62 -4.46 -0.17
CA LYS A 155 -10.55 -5.92 -0.33
C LYS A 155 -11.86 -6.55 0.09
N MET A 156 -12.08 -7.76 -0.39
CA MET A 156 -13.15 -8.64 0.08
C MET A 156 -12.63 -9.48 1.27
N THR A 157 -13.24 -10.63 1.53
CA THR A 157 -12.83 -11.51 2.63
C THR A 157 -11.55 -12.28 2.25
N VAL A 158 -10.43 -11.57 2.14
CA VAL A 158 -9.09 -12.16 1.99
C VAL A 158 -8.20 -11.73 3.15
N THR A 159 -7.29 -12.61 3.55
CA THR A 159 -6.23 -12.30 4.49
C THR A 159 -5.04 -11.71 3.73
N LEU A 160 -4.48 -10.62 4.25
CA LEU A 160 -3.25 -10.01 3.76
C LEU A 160 -2.12 -10.29 4.74
N SER A 161 -0.93 -10.57 4.21
CA SER A 161 0.28 -10.83 5.00
C SER A 161 1.54 -10.31 4.28
N ASN A 162 2.71 -10.48 4.88
CA ASN A 162 4.00 -10.04 4.32
C ASN A 162 3.98 -8.56 3.89
N GLY A 163 3.47 -7.67 4.78
CA GLY A 163 3.34 -6.25 4.44
C GLY A 163 2.33 -5.96 3.34
N ASN A 164 1.26 -6.77 3.28
CA ASN A 164 0.20 -6.72 2.27
C ASN A 164 0.67 -7.02 0.83
N THR A 165 1.73 -7.78 0.66
CA THR A 165 2.14 -8.28 -0.66
C THR A 165 1.66 -9.70 -0.94
N THR A 166 1.15 -10.40 0.09
CA THR A 166 0.59 -11.74 -0.01
C THR A 166 -0.90 -11.75 0.28
N THR A 167 -1.68 -12.45 -0.54
CA THR A 167 -3.10 -12.73 -0.28
C THR A 167 -3.34 -14.21 0.00
N SER A 168 -4.35 -14.50 0.80
CA SER A 168 -4.91 -15.84 0.99
C SER A 168 -6.40 -15.75 1.27
N GLY A 169 -7.20 -16.59 0.64
CA GLY A 169 -8.66 -16.54 0.81
C GLY A 169 -9.36 -17.74 0.21
N ASN A 170 -10.67 -17.64 0.16
CA ASN A 170 -11.57 -18.66 -0.37
C ASN A 170 -12.67 -18.00 -1.20
N GLY A 171 -13.21 -18.72 -2.18
CA GLY A 171 -14.51 -18.46 -2.79
C GLY A 171 -14.69 -17.07 -3.41
N ASP A 172 -14.02 -16.80 -4.53
CA ASP A 172 -14.20 -15.58 -5.35
C ASP A 172 -14.04 -14.25 -4.57
N ASN A 173 -13.10 -14.23 -3.63
CA ASN A 173 -12.74 -13.06 -2.85
C ASN A 173 -11.41 -12.48 -3.31
N GLY A 174 -11.31 -11.17 -3.42
CA GLY A 174 -10.14 -10.51 -3.99
C GLY A 174 -9.67 -9.28 -3.24
N ALA A 175 -8.56 -8.74 -3.72
CA ALA A 175 -7.97 -7.49 -3.27
C ALA A 175 -7.52 -6.64 -4.46
N TRP A 176 -7.62 -5.32 -4.29
CA TRP A 176 -7.11 -4.30 -5.22
C TRP A 176 -5.72 -3.86 -4.78
N GLY A 177 -4.91 -3.41 -5.70
CA GLY A 177 -3.70 -2.67 -5.37
C GLY A 177 -4.01 -1.32 -4.72
N THR A 178 -3.06 -0.80 -3.94
CA THR A 178 -3.16 0.53 -3.33
C THR A 178 -2.94 1.67 -4.33
N ILE A 179 -2.22 1.39 -5.43
CA ILE A 179 -1.91 2.36 -6.49
C ILE A 179 -2.70 1.99 -7.73
N GLY A 180 -3.43 2.96 -8.29
CA GLY A 180 -4.11 2.86 -9.56
C GLY A 180 -3.76 4.06 -10.41
N GLU A 181 -3.57 3.82 -11.72
CA GLU A 181 -3.11 4.82 -12.67
C GLU A 181 -3.98 4.81 -13.94
N ASN A 182 -4.00 5.94 -14.65
CA ASN A 182 -4.72 6.08 -15.92
C ASN A 182 -3.80 6.45 -17.10
N SER A 183 -2.50 6.56 -16.85
CA SER A 183 -1.48 6.90 -17.85
C SER A 183 -0.14 6.26 -17.52
N GLY A 184 0.80 6.28 -18.45
CA GLY A 184 2.15 5.75 -18.25
C GLY A 184 2.26 4.25 -18.46
N LYS A 185 3.45 3.72 -18.15
CA LYS A 185 3.81 2.32 -18.32
C LYS A 185 4.27 1.74 -17.01
N TRP A 186 3.68 0.61 -16.63
CA TRP A 186 3.82 0.02 -15.32
C TRP A 186 4.19 -1.46 -15.42
N TYR A 187 5.01 -1.94 -14.49
CA TYR A 187 5.44 -3.33 -14.42
C TYR A 187 5.38 -3.82 -12.98
N TRP A 188 4.88 -5.04 -12.79
CA TRP A 188 4.94 -5.78 -11.54
C TRP A 188 4.88 -7.28 -11.82
N GLU A 189 5.07 -8.08 -10.78
CA GLU A 189 5.04 -9.52 -10.86
C GLU A 189 4.12 -10.12 -9.81
N THR A 190 3.49 -11.24 -10.13
CA THR A 190 2.74 -12.03 -9.17
C THR A 190 3.07 -13.51 -9.33
N GLN A 191 2.93 -14.26 -8.24
CA GLN A 191 3.07 -15.70 -8.25
C GLN A 191 1.91 -16.30 -7.46
N GLN A 192 1.20 -17.28 -8.06
CA GLN A 192 0.21 -18.04 -7.32
C GLN A 192 0.91 -18.82 -6.22
N ASN A 193 0.49 -18.64 -4.96
CA ASN A 193 1.08 -19.35 -3.83
C ASN A 193 0.27 -20.58 -3.43
N ALA A 194 -1.01 -20.61 -3.71
CA ALA A 194 -1.88 -21.76 -3.46
C ALA A 194 -3.19 -21.67 -4.26
N GLY A 195 -3.77 -22.80 -4.52
CA GLY A 195 -5.11 -22.95 -5.09
C GLY A 195 -5.28 -22.31 -6.48
N ASN A 196 -6.51 -22.01 -6.83
CA ASN A 196 -6.86 -21.34 -8.09
C ASN A 196 -7.01 -19.84 -7.83
N THR A 197 -6.11 -19.05 -8.37
CA THR A 197 -6.07 -17.59 -8.17
C THR A 197 -6.09 -16.88 -9.52
N MET A 198 -6.99 -15.93 -9.69
CA MET A 198 -6.96 -15.00 -10.80
C MET A 198 -6.03 -13.82 -10.46
N MET A 199 -5.20 -13.43 -11.41
CA MET A 199 -4.26 -12.30 -11.30
C MET A 199 -4.40 -11.41 -12.53
N GLY A 200 -4.49 -10.10 -12.32
CA GLY A 200 -4.70 -9.18 -13.43
C GLY A 200 -4.87 -7.74 -13.00
N ILE A 201 -5.74 -7.03 -13.72
CA ILE A 201 -6.09 -5.63 -13.47
C ILE A 201 -7.61 -5.44 -13.51
N LEU A 202 -8.08 -4.40 -12.83
CA LEU A 202 -9.44 -3.91 -12.98
C LEU A 202 -9.47 -2.37 -12.87
N HIS A 203 -10.51 -1.75 -13.42
CA HIS A 203 -10.67 -0.31 -13.27
C HIS A 203 -11.53 0.08 -12.04
N GLU A 204 -11.49 1.35 -11.69
CA GLU A 204 -12.07 1.93 -10.48
C GLU A 204 -13.58 1.68 -10.30
N ASP A 205 -14.35 1.57 -11.39
CA ASP A 205 -15.80 1.39 -11.35
C ASP A 205 -16.22 -0.04 -11.02
N VAL A 206 -15.29 -1.01 -11.03
CA VAL A 206 -15.61 -2.39 -10.68
C VAL A 206 -15.99 -2.48 -9.21
N GLN A 207 -17.21 -2.94 -8.96
CA GLN A 207 -17.77 -2.97 -7.61
C GLN A 207 -17.10 -4.04 -6.72
N GLN A 208 -17.07 -3.81 -5.42
CA GLN A 208 -16.47 -4.69 -4.43
C GLN A 208 -17.48 -5.75 -3.92
N THR A 209 -17.92 -6.67 -4.79
CA THR A 209 -18.80 -7.81 -4.48
C THR A 209 -18.14 -9.13 -4.91
N THR A 210 -18.61 -10.30 -4.54
CA THR A 210 -18.11 -11.61 -5.00
C THR A 210 -18.26 -11.78 -6.52
N GLY A 211 -17.43 -12.62 -7.16
CA GLY A 211 -17.52 -12.92 -8.60
C GLY A 211 -17.05 -11.80 -9.51
N ARG A 212 -16.00 -11.08 -9.11
CA ARG A 212 -15.50 -9.92 -9.85
C ARG A 212 -14.95 -10.21 -11.20
N SER A 213 -14.28 -11.34 -11.34
CA SER A 213 -13.58 -11.69 -12.56
C SER A 213 -14.49 -11.76 -13.79
N ASP A 214 -15.80 -11.90 -13.59
CA ASP A 214 -16.79 -11.95 -14.67
C ASP A 214 -17.43 -10.60 -14.98
N GLN A 215 -16.95 -9.51 -14.34
CA GLN A 215 -17.48 -8.16 -14.58
C GLN A 215 -16.76 -7.45 -15.73
N ALA A 216 -17.44 -6.50 -16.36
CA ALA A 216 -16.81 -5.55 -17.27
C ALA A 216 -15.72 -4.76 -16.53
N GLY A 217 -14.63 -4.47 -17.24
CA GLY A 217 -13.49 -3.76 -16.65
C GLY A 217 -12.52 -4.63 -15.86
N VAL A 218 -12.62 -5.97 -15.94
CA VAL A 218 -11.65 -6.92 -15.38
C VAL A 218 -10.91 -7.61 -16.50
N TYR A 219 -9.58 -7.61 -16.41
CA TYR A 219 -8.68 -8.32 -17.34
C TYR A 219 -7.66 -9.13 -16.55
N GLY A 220 -7.45 -10.38 -16.91
CA GLY A 220 -6.47 -11.21 -16.23
C GLY A 220 -6.51 -12.67 -16.62
N VAL A 221 -5.68 -13.46 -15.98
CA VAL A 221 -5.55 -14.91 -16.18
C VAL A 221 -5.58 -15.64 -14.85
N GLN A 222 -5.98 -16.89 -14.88
CA GLN A 222 -6.00 -17.79 -13.73
C GLN A 222 -5.53 -19.19 -14.12
N ASP A 223 -5.22 -19.98 -13.10
CA ASP A 223 -4.86 -21.39 -13.22
C ASP A 223 -5.93 -22.23 -13.94
N GLY A 224 -5.47 -23.22 -14.66
CA GLY A 224 -6.26 -24.28 -15.30
C GLY A 224 -5.41 -25.52 -15.56
N THR A 225 -6.01 -26.69 -15.57
CA THR A 225 -5.29 -27.98 -15.64
C THR A 225 -4.58 -28.25 -16.96
N THR A 226 -5.02 -27.62 -18.04
CA THR A 226 -4.47 -27.86 -19.40
C THR A 226 -4.25 -26.56 -20.16
N TYR A 227 -4.89 -25.48 -19.74
CA TYR A 227 -4.88 -24.16 -20.37
C TYR A 227 -5.06 -23.09 -19.30
N ALA A 228 -4.66 -21.87 -19.60
CA ALA A 228 -5.00 -20.72 -18.76
C ALA A 228 -6.45 -20.29 -19.01
N TYR A 229 -7.22 -20.07 -17.96
CA TYR A 229 -8.47 -19.33 -18.07
C TYR A 229 -8.18 -17.84 -18.13
N TYR A 230 -8.95 -17.09 -18.89
CA TYR A 230 -8.81 -15.64 -18.97
C TYR A 230 -10.15 -14.92 -18.74
N ARG A 231 -10.03 -13.65 -18.34
CA ARG A 231 -11.11 -12.67 -18.27
C ARG A 231 -10.77 -11.50 -19.17
N ASN A 232 -11.74 -11.04 -19.90
CA ASN A 232 -11.58 -9.98 -20.87
C ASN A 232 -12.87 -9.15 -20.91
N ASN A 233 -12.93 -8.12 -20.08
CA ASN A 233 -14.01 -7.13 -20.05
C ASN A 233 -15.41 -7.76 -19.96
N GLY A 234 -15.65 -8.60 -18.96
CA GLY A 234 -16.93 -9.30 -18.75
C GLY A 234 -17.09 -10.56 -19.56
N SER A 235 -16.18 -10.87 -20.48
CA SER A 235 -16.12 -12.14 -21.18
C SER A 235 -15.09 -13.07 -20.53
N SER A 236 -15.30 -14.38 -20.65
CA SER A 236 -14.37 -15.37 -20.16
C SER A 236 -14.11 -16.45 -21.21
N GLY A 237 -12.96 -17.09 -21.12
CA GLY A 237 -12.59 -18.15 -22.03
C GLY A 237 -11.38 -18.94 -21.55
N GLN A 238 -10.95 -19.83 -22.41
CA GLN A 238 -9.78 -20.69 -22.22
C GLN A 238 -8.77 -20.40 -23.31
N SER A 239 -7.51 -20.40 -22.96
CA SER A 239 -6.40 -20.19 -23.89
C SER A 239 -5.43 -21.35 -23.78
N SER A 240 -5.31 -22.13 -24.84
CA SER A 240 -4.24 -23.13 -24.97
C SER A 240 -2.94 -22.54 -25.51
N GLY A 241 -2.98 -21.32 -26.03
CA GLY A 241 -1.81 -20.61 -26.51
C GLY A 241 -1.05 -19.86 -25.41
N PHE A 242 -1.74 -19.43 -24.36
CA PHE A 242 -1.09 -18.83 -23.21
C PHE A 242 -0.56 -19.92 -22.26
N ALA A 243 0.66 -19.73 -21.74
CA ALA A 243 1.27 -20.70 -20.86
C ALA A 243 0.43 -20.92 -19.58
N GLN A 244 0.42 -22.17 -19.12
CA GLN A 244 -0.33 -22.53 -17.91
C GLN A 244 0.22 -21.80 -16.67
N ILE A 245 -0.68 -21.30 -15.84
CA ILE A 245 -0.36 -20.71 -14.56
C ILE A 245 -0.34 -21.81 -13.50
N THR A 246 0.74 -21.90 -12.75
CA THR A 246 0.93 -22.82 -11.62
C THR A 246 1.59 -22.09 -10.45
N ASN A 247 1.63 -22.74 -9.28
CA ASN A 247 2.27 -22.17 -8.08
C ASN A 247 3.78 -21.88 -8.24
N SER A 248 4.42 -22.40 -9.27
CA SER A 248 5.86 -22.26 -9.49
C SER A 248 6.24 -21.22 -10.54
N VAL A 249 5.26 -20.59 -11.21
CA VAL A 249 5.54 -19.62 -12.27
C VAL A 249 5.31 -18.20 -11.80
N VAL A 250 6.18 -17.30 -12.25
CA VAL A 250 6.00 -15.85 -12.07
C VAL A 250 5.18 -15.34 -13.25
N LEU A 251 4.04 -14.73 -12.95
CA LEU A 251 3.25 -14.00 -13.92
C LEU A 251 3.74 -12.55 -13.96
N CYS A 252 4.28 -12.16 -15.09
CA CYS A 252 4.78 -10.83 -15.35
C CYS A 252 3.67 -9.96 -15.95
N HIS A 253 3.48 -8.77 -15.42
CA HIS A 253 2.45 -7.81 -15.83
C HIS A 253 3.13 -6.57 -16.40
N ALA A 254 2.85 -6.23 -17.66
CA ALA A 254 3.30 -4.99 -18.27
C ALA A 254 2.08 -4.23 -18.82
N LEU A 255 1.78 -3.08 -18.22
CA LEU A 255 0.60 -2.26 -18.48
C LEU A 255 1.03 -0.98 -19.19
N ASP A 256 0.51 -0.75 -20.39
CA ASP A 256 0.74 0.45 -21.21
C ASP A 256 -0.59 1.21 -21.32
N LEU A 257 -0.83 2.12 -20.40
CA LEU A 257 -2.04 2.92 -20.34
C LEU A 257 -2.04 4.05 -21.38
N ASP A 258 -0.87 4.46 -21.86
CA ASP A 258 -0.78 5.47 -22.93
C ASP A 258 -1.38 4.95 -24.25
N ASN A 259 -1.37 3.62 -24.44
CA ASN A 259 -1.91 2.94 -25.61
C ASN A 259 -3.07 1.98 -25.31
N GLY A 260 -3.55 1.91 -24.07
CA GLY A 260 -4.65 1.03 -23.65
C GLY A 260 -4.36 -0.46 -23.86
N LYS A 261 -3.12 -0.90 -23.54
CA LYS A 261 -2.64 -2.28 -23.79
C LYS A 261 -2.17 -2.93 -22.50
N TYR A 262 -2.43 -4.23 -22.36
CA TYR A 262 -1.97 -5.01 -21.25
C TYR A 262 -1.33 -6.31 -21.72
N TYR A 263 -0.10 -6.53 -21.30
CA TYR A 263 0.73 -7.66 -21.67
C TYR A 263 0.94 -8.55 -20.45
N LEU A 264 0.73 -9.84 -20.62
CA LEU A 264 1.05 -10.85 -19.61
C LEU A 264 2.13 -11.79 -20.12
N GLY A 265 3.03 -12.17 -19.23
CA GLY A 265 4.09 -13.11 -19.51
C GLY A 265 4.25 -14.12 -18.39
N VAL A 266 4.70 -15.31 -18.74
CA VAL A 266 5.06 -16.36 -17.78
C VAL A 266 6.57 -16.48 -17.75
N ASN A 267 7.19 -16.30 -16.57
CA ASN A 267 8.65 -16.33 -16.38
C ASN A 267 9.41 -15.47 -17.41
N GLY A 268 8.93 -14.25 -17.66
CA GLY A 268 9.53 -13.29 -18.60
C GLY A 268 9.16 -13.50 -20.06
N SER A 269 8.45 -14.54 -20.44
CA SER A 269 8.00 -14.81 -21.80
C SER A 269 6.60 -14.26 -22.02
N PHE A 270 6.47 -13.16 -22.74
CA PHE A 270 5.21 -12.48 -23.01
C PHE A 270 4.55 -13.02 -24.29
N THR A 271 3.26 -13.37 -24.20
CA THR A 271 2.47 -13.85 -25.32
C THR A 271 1.06 -13.26 -25.29
N ASN A 272 0.40 -13.21 -26.44
CA ASN A 272 -1.04 -13.00 -26.47
C ASN A 272 -1.79 -14.32 -26.16
N LEU A 273 -3.12 -14.26 -26.10
CA LEU A 273 -3.96 -15.44 -25.79
C LEU A 273 -3.87 -16.56 -26.85
N SER A 274 -3.38 -16.27 -28.05
CA SER A 274 -3.15 -17.28 -29.11
C SER A 274 -1.74 -17.87 -29.08
N GLY A 275 -0.91 -17.51 -28.10
CA GLY A 275 0.48 -17.98 -27.99
C GLY A 275 1.48 -17.26 -28.88
N THR A 276 1.05 -16.20 -29.58
CA THR A 276 1.97 -15.40 -30.39
C THR A 276 2.80 -14.52 -29.47
N ALA A 277 4.12 -14.49 -29.69
CA ALA A 277 5.03 -13.67 -28.90
C ALA A 277 4.64 -12.17 -28.98
N SER A 278 4.61 -11.55 -27.81
CA SER A 278 4.36 -10.13 -27.67
C SER A 278 5.66 -9.34 -27.80
N ASN A 279 5.58 -8.14 -28.36
CA ASN A 279 6.68 -7.18 -28.33
C ASN A 279 6.18 -5.90 -27.67
N ILE A 280 6.57 -5.71 -26.40
CA ILE A 280 6.11 -4.59 -25.56
C ILE A 280 6.67 -3.27 -26.11
N SER A 281 7.92 -3.25 -26.57
CA SER A 281 8.58 -2.02 -27.07
C SER A 281 7.96 -1.49 -28.35
N SER A 282 7.55 -2.39 -29.27
CA SER A 282 6.83 -2.02 -30.49
C SER A 282 5.31 -1.95 -30.31
N GLY A 283 4.80 -2.36 -29.17
CA GLY A 283 3.36 -2.35 -28.87
C GLY A 283 2.55 -3.40 -29.63
N THR A 284 3.18 -4.52 -30.08
CA THR A 284 2.48 -5.55 -30.87
C THR A 284 2.09 -6.77 -30.04
N ASN A 285 1.02 -7.43 -30.47
CA ASN A 285 0.46 -8.66 -29.86
C ASN A 285 0.22 -8.55 -28.34
N PRO A 286 -0.49 -7.53 -27.82
CA PRO A 286 -0.83 -7.48 -26.40
C PRO A 286 -1.71 -8.69 -26.03
N THR A 287 -1.66 -9.11 -24.75
CA THR A 287 -2.58 -10.13 -24.24
C THR A 287 -4.01 -9.59 -24.22
N PHE A 288 -4.18 -8.33 -23.83
CA PHE A 288 -5.43 -7.58 -23.88
C PHE A 288 -5.21 -6.18 -24.44
N SER A 289 -6.23 -5.61 -25.10
CA SER A 289 -6.20 -4.26 -25.65
C SER A 289 -7.56 -3.59 -25.53
N GLY A 290 -7.61 -2.28 -25.81
CA GLY A 290 -8.85 -1.50 -25.72
C GLY A 290 -9.22 -1.16 -24.28
N LEU A 291 -8.23 -1.04 -23.38
CA LEU A 291 -8.45 -0.51 -22.04
C LEU A 291 -8.92 0.96 -22.15
N ASP A 292 -9.92 1.30 -21.37
CA ASP A 292 -10.39 2.69 -21.25
C ASP A 292 -9.36 3.51 -20.46
N THR A 293 -8.57 4.32 -21.17
CA THR A 293 -7.50 5.14 -20.59
C THR A 293 -8.01 6.38 -19.84
N THR A 294 -9.32 6.59 -19.80
CA THR A 294 -9.94 7.62 -18.93
C THR A 294 -10.16 7.13 -17.50
N LYS A 295 -10.02 5.83 -17.26
CA LYS A 295 -10.22 5.18 -15.97
C LYS A 295 -8.91 4.88 -15.25
N PHE A 296 -8.94 4.90 -13.92
CA PHE A 296 -7.84 4.40 -13.09
C PHE A 296 -7.86 2.87 -13.05
N TRP A 297 -6.74 2.27 -13.38
CA TRP A 297 -6.52 0.81 -13.40
C TRP A 297 -5.65 0.38 -12.23
N PHE A 298 -6.07 -0.67 -11.55
CA PHE A 298 -5.42 -1.21 -10.35
C PHE A 298 -4.95 -2.63 -10.61
N PRO A 299 -3.81 -3.06 -10.06
CA PRO A 299 -3.52 -4.47 -9.88
C PRO A 299 -4.67 -5.15 -9.11
N PHE A 300 -4.97 -6.39 -9.48
CA PHE A 300 -6.07 -7.13 -8.89
C PHE A 300 -5.74 -8.61 -8.75
N THR A 301 -6.21 -9.23 -7.66
CA THR A 301 -6.18 -10.67 -7.46
C THR A 301 -7.51 -11.16 -6.90
N GLU A 302 -7.92 -12.39 -7.29
CA GLU A 302 -9.12 -13.04 -6.78
C GLU A 302 -8.82 -14.50 -6.45
N CYS A 303 -9.03 -14.89 -5.20
CA CYS A 303 -8.88 -16.24 -4.70
C CYS A 303 -10.14 -17.07 -5.04
N ARG A 304 -10.05 -18.02 -5.95
CA ARG A 304 -11.20 -18.81 -6.44
C ARG A 304 -11.32 -20.21 -5.82
N GLY A 305 -10.26 -20.71 -5.22
CA GLY A 305 -10.23 -22.00 -4.53
C GLY A 305 -10.05 -21.87 -3.03
N ASN A 306 -10.14 -22.95 -2.29
CA ASN A 306 -9.85 -22.98 -0.87
C ASN A 306 -8.35 -22.74 -0.62
N GLY A 307 -8.04 -21.75 0.20
CA GLY A 307 -6.67 -21.35 0.50
C GLY A 307 -5.94 -20.72 -0.68
N ALA A 308 -6.66 -20.36 -1.75
CA ALA A 308 -6.07 -19.70 -2.91
C ALA A 308 -5.47 -18.34 -2.56
N GLY A 309 -4.42 -17.97 -3.26
CA GLY A 309 -3.76 -16.68 -3.03
C GLY A 309 -2.60 -16.42 -3.97
N CYS A 310 -2.04 -15.25 -3.86
CA CYS A 310 -0.83 -14.89 -4.60
C CYS A 310 0.12 -14.04 -3.77
N ASP A 311 1.38 -14.15 -4.11
CA ASP A 311 2.46 -13.25 -3.71
C ASP A 311 2.70 -12.23 -4.82
N ALA A 312 2.92 -10.97 -4.46
CA ALA A 312 3.18 -9.91 -5.41
C ALA A 312 4.52 -9.23 -5.14
N ASN A 313 5.24 -8.95 -6.22
CA ASN A 313 6.38 -8.05 -6.26
C ASN A 313 5.97 -6.77 -6.97
N PHE A 314 5.68 -5.73 -6.21
CA PHE A 314 5.37 -4.41 -6.71
C PHE A 314 6.59 -3.46 -6.69
N GLY A 315 7.80 -4.00 -6.67
CA GLY A 315 9.06 -3.27 -6.50
C GLY A 315 9.69 -3.46 -5.12
N ASN A 316 9.10 -4.30 -4.28
CA ASN A 316 9.61 -4.65 -2.96
C ASN A 316 10.76 -5.68 -2.98
N GLY A 317 11.05 -6.28 -4.13
CA GLY A 317 12.15 -7.25 -4.30
C GLY A 317 11.89 -8.63 -3.71
N PHE A 318 10.65 -8.96 -3.40
CA PHE A 318 10.25 -10.25 -2.85
C PHE A 318 8.96 -10.77 -3.50
N LEU A 319 8.87 -12.09 -3.64
CA LEU A 319 7.61 -12.81 -3.82
C LEU A 319 7.36 -13.63 -2.55
N GLY A 320 6.33 -13.27 -1.79
CA GLY A 320 6.12 -13.77 -0.44
C GLY A 320 7.28 -13.42 0.48
N THR A 321 7.98 -14.44 0.98
CA THR A 321 9.19 -14.30 1.79
C THR A 321 10.49 -14.57 1.00
N THR A 322 10.37 -14.90 -0.30
CA THR A 322 11.51 -15.24 -1.15
C THR A 322 12.05 -13.98 -1.83
N ALA A 323 13.30 -13.63 -1.57
CA ALA A 323 13.97 -12.54 -2.27
C ALA A 323 14.15 -12.88 -3.76
N ILE A 324 13.81 -11.92 -4.63
CA ILE A 324 14.04 -12.05 -6.06
C ILE A 324 15.47 -11.62 -6.32
N SER A 325 16.28 -12.52 -6.90
CA SER A 325 17.56 -12.11 -7.44
C SER A 325 17.31 -11.09 -8.55
N SER A 326 17.94 -9.91 -8.47
CA SER A 326 17.85 -8.89 -9.51
C SER A 326 18.05 -9.52 -10.88
N ALA A 327 17.07 -9.32 -11.74
CA ALA A 327 17.23 -9.63 -13.15
C ALA A 327 18.24 -8.68 -13.79
#